data_cd05147b0ec3ec23121c174c8bfb657e
#
_entry.id   cd05147b0ec3ec23121c174c8bfb657e
#
_cell.length_a   1.000
_cell.length_b   1.000
_cell.length_c   1.000
_cell.angle_alpha   90.00
_cell.angle_beta   90.00
_cell.angle_gamma   90.00
#
_symmetry.space_group_name_H-M   'P 1'
#
loop_
_entity.id
_entity.type
_entity.pdbx_description
1 polymer ?
#
loop_
_entity_poly.entity_id
_entity_poly.type
_entity_poly.pdbx_seq_one_letter_code
_entity_poly.pdbx_strand_id
1 'polypeptide(L)'
;MELGFHALYCGNPDIKRNVSRSLISGSALRFASKESTMPIPDFQSLMRPLLEAHADGKEHINRDLVARLGDQFGLTDEERREMLPSGGARLFDNRIGWAKSHIMQAGLLSAPRRAISMITDRGREALRVHSERIDLRVLNAFEEYREFRNRRKNPSDEEAESIDAEIQDAQTPEELLENAYLQVRRQIEGDLLAQIKSAPPEFLERVVVDLVVRMGYGGSRKDAGEALGRSGDEGIDGIIKEDPLGLDIIYLQAKRWEGTVGRPEIQKFAGALQGQRAKKGIFITTSMFSADALEYTSRIDTKIILIDGPRLAKLMFDHGVGVALASSYEVKRVDSDYFTDT
;
A
#
# COMPACT_ATOMS: atom_id res chain seq x y z
N MET A 1 36.88 -43.53 -26.28
CA MET A 1 38.21 -42.96 -26.12
C MET A 1 38.07 -41.92 -25.01
N GLU A 2 38.09 -42.28 -23.71
CA GLU A 2 39.26 -42.64 -22.88
C GLU A 2 40.41 -41.65 -23.04
N LEU A 3 40.73 -40.96 -22.02
CA LEU A 3 41.76 -41.03 -20.98
C LEU A 3 41.84 -39.64 -20.37
N GLY A 4 41.85 -39.31 -19.13
CA GLY A 4 42.35 -39.99 -17.96
C GLY A 4 43.60 -39.33 -17.40
N PHE A 5 43.66 -39.27 -16.05
CA PHE A 5 44.82 -39.13 -15.17
C PHE A 5 45.09 -37.74 -14.59
N HIS A 6 44.84 -37.58 -13.28
CA HIS A 6 45.64 -37.88 -12.05
C HIS A 6 46.60 -36.73 -11.69
N ALA A 7 46.43 -36.05 -10.59
CA ALA A 7 46.73 -36.27 -9.15
C ALA A 7 48.21 -36.15 -8.79
N LEU A 8 48.50 -35.43 -7.72
CA LEU A 8 49.47 -35.67 -6.61
C LEU A 8 49.84 -34.32 -5.97
N TYR A 9 49.49 -34.07 -4.75
CA TYR A 9 50.01 -34.45 -3.42
C TYR A 9 51.28 -33.70 -3.00
N CYS A 10 51.25 -33.21 -1.78
CA CYS A 10 52.24 -32.95 -0.73
C CYS A 10 52.28 -31.48 -0.34
N GLY A 11 52.12 -31.02 0.89
CA GLY A 11 52.26 -31.63 2.19
C GLY A 11 52.93 -30.67 3.15
N ASN A 12 52.23 -30.17 4.13
CA ASN A 12 52.52 -29.89 5.56
C ASN A 12 53.99 -29.54 5.98
N PRO A 13 54.24 -29.07 7.25
CA PRO A 13 53.48 -28.33 8.26
C PRO A 13 54.33 -27.23 9.01
N ASP A 14 53.64 -26.63 10.02
CA ASP A 14 54.21 -26.00 11.25
C ASP A 14 55.06 -24.71 11.14
N ILE A 15 54.55 -23.64 11.77
CA ILE A 15 55.26 -22.96 12.88
C ILE A 15 54.18 -22.25 13.79
N LYS A 16 54.26 -22.59 15.06
CA LYS A 16 53.57 -22.03 16.21
C LYS A 16 54.20 -20.71 16.67
N ARG A 17 53.33 -19.91 17.38
CA ARG A 17 53.63 -18.90 18.41
C ARG A 17 53.97 -17.51 17.97
N ASN A 18 53.16 -16.51 18.30
CA ASN A 18 53.22 -15.81 19.58
C ASN A 18 52.05 -14.86 19.86
N VAL A 19 51.70 -14.79 21.09
CA VAL A 19 50.65 -13.97 21.75
C VAL A 19 51.09 -12.52 21.83
N SER A 20 50.19 -11.57 21.51
CA SER A 20 50.16 -10.28 22.24
C SER A 20 48.76 -9.74 22.23
N ARG A 21 48.20 -9.57 23.42
CA ARG A 21 46.96 -8.88 23.75
C ARG A 21 47.09 -7.39 23.38
N SER A 22 46.11 -6.88 22.67
CA SER A 22 45.79 -5.44 22.70
C SER A 22 44.26 -5.32 22.80
N LEU A 23 43.82 -4.78 23.92
CA LEU A 23 42.48 -4.39 24.23
C LEU A 23 42.11 -3.17 23.37
N ILE A 24 41.17 -3.33 22.45
CA ILE A 24 40.45 -2.20 21.88
C ILE A 24 38.95 -2.49 22.03
N SER A 25 38.34 -1.62 22.80
CA SER A 25 36.92 -1.44 23.03
C SER A 25 36.12 -1.56 21.73
N GLY A 26 35.42 -2.67 21.57
CA GLY A 26 34.48 -2.86 20.48
C GLY A 26 33.11 -2.28 20.85
N SER A 27 32.75 -1.19 20.23
CA SER A 27 31.34 -0.79 20.15
C SER A 27 30.60 -1.91 19.42
N ALA A 28 29.84 -2.69 20.17
CA ALA A 28 28.91 -3.67 19.63
C ALA A 28 27.83 -2.92 18.83
N LEU A 29 27.97 -2.92 17.53
CA LEU A 29 26.84 -2.71 16.63
C LEU A 29 25.83 -3.83 16.96
N ARG A 30 24.83 -3.47 17.79
CA ARG A 30 23.61 -4.25 17.92
C ARG A 30 22.96 -4.23 16.54
N PHE A 31 23.17 -5.30 15.77
CA PHE A 31 22.20 -5.69 14.77
C PHE A 31 20.89 -5.90 15.54
N ALA A 32 19.98 -4.93 15.42
CA ALA A 32 18.61 -5.15 15.80
C ALA A 32 18.14 -6.36 14.98
N SER A 33 17.98 -7.48 15.66
CA SER A 33 17.25 -8.62 15.15
C SER A 33 15.90 -8.06 14.69
N LYS A 34 15.63 -8.20 13.39
CA LYS A 34 14.32 -7.94 12.82
C LYS A 34 13.38 -8.84 13.59
N GLU A 35 12.70 -8.30 14.61
CA GLU A 35 11.62 -9.00 15.28
C GLU A 35 10.69 -9.48 14.20
N SER A 36 10.46 -10.78 14.16
CA SER A 36 9.50 -11.42 13.28
C SER A 36 8.14 -10.88 13.68
N THR A 37 7.71 -9.81 13.03
CA THR A 37 6.38 -9.27 13.20
C THR A 37 5.42 -10.33 12.72
N MET A 38 4.63 -10.89 13.64
CA MET A 38 3.51 -11.74 13.25
C MET A 38 2.53 -10.86 12.48
N PRO A 39 2.10 -11.25 11.28
CA PRO A 39 1.19 -10.44 10.50
C PRO A 39 -0.11 -10.22 11.30
N ILE A 40 -0.76 -9.06 11.13
CA ILE A 40 -2.05 -8.76 11.75
C ILE A 40 -3.00 -9.94 11.48
N PRO A 41 -3.56 -10.58 12.52
CA PRO A 41 -4.35 -11.80 12.37
C PRO A 41 -5.60 -11.56 11.50
N ASP A 42 -5.96 -12.55 10.69
CA ASP A 42 -7.21 -12.54 9.92
C ASP A 42 -8.44 -12.57 10.84
N PHE A 43 -9.62 -12.20 10.30
CA PHE A 43 -10.84 -12.09 11.12
C PHE A 43 -11.31 -13.43 11.70
N GLN A 44 -11.04 -14.57 11.05
CA GLN A 44 -11.39 -15.88 11.59
C GLN A 44 -10.51 -16.26 12.78
N SER A 45 -9.20 -15.97 12.70
CA SER A 45 -8.27 -16.17 13.80
C SER A 45 -8.62 -15.31 15.03
N LEU A 46 -9.33 -14.20 14.82
CA LEU A 46 -9.83 -13.33 15.90
C LEU A 46 -11.11 -13.82 16.57
N MET A 47 -11.88 -14.73 15.95
CA MET A 47 -13.21 -15.14 16.48
C MET A 47 -13.11 -15.77 17.86
N ARG A 48 -12.25 -16.77 18.05
CA ARG A 48 -12.10 -17.43 19.34
C ARG A 48 -11.54 -16.51 20.42
N PRO A 49 -10.41 -15.80 20.22
CA PRO A 49 -9.89 -14.81 21.18
C PRO A 49 -10.91 -13.73 21.56
N LEU A 50 -11.71 -13.26 20.59
CA LEU A 50 -12.76 -12.29 20.84
C LEU A 50 -13.85 -12.86 21.75
N LEU A 51 -14.27 -14.11 21.53
CA LEU A 51 -15.27 -14.78 22.38
C LEU A 51 -14.70 -15.06 23.79
N GLU A 52 -13.41 -15.44 23.89
CA GLU A 52 -12.70 -15.60 25.16
C GLU A 52 -12.63 -14.31 25.96
N ALA A 53 -12.44 -13.18 25.27
CA ALA A 53 -12.43 -11.87 25.94
C ALA A 53 -13.75 -11.55 26.65
N HIS A 54 -14.86 -12.22 26.31
CA HIS A 54 -16.16 -12.10 26.95
C HIS A 54 -16.46 -13.23 27.95
N ALA A 55 -15.53 -14.17 28.19
CA ALA A 55 -15.78 -15.35 29.03
C ALA A 55 -16.18 -15.00 30.47
N ASP A 56 -15.87 -13.80 30.95
CA ASP A 56 -16.25 -13.30 32.26
C ASP A 56 -17.77 -13.01 32.40
N GLY A 57 -18.51 -13.07 31.30
CA GLY A 57 -19.96 -12.84 31.26
C GLY A 57 -20.39 -11.40 31.47
N LYS A 58 -19.47 -10.45 31.41
CA LYS A 58 -19.76 -9.01 31.55
C LYS A 58 -20.00 -8.35 30.19
N GLU A 59 -20.54 -7.15 30.26
CA GLU A 59 -20.65 -6.26 29.11
C GLU A 59 -19.29 -5.67 28.77
N HIS A 60 -18.90 -5.75 27.50
CA HIS A 60 -17.63 -5.22 26.99
C HIS A 60 -17.87 -4.18 25.89
N ILE A 61 -17.10 -3.07 25.95
CA ILE A 61 -17.12 -2.01 24.96
C ILE A 61 -16.15 -2.39 23.82
N ASN A 62 -16.51 -2.14 22.58
CA ASN A 62 -15.69 -2.48 21.41
C ASN A 62 -14.26 -1.92 21.50
N ARG A 63 -14.11 -0.68 21.94
CA ARG A 63 -12.79 -0.04 22.06
C ARG A 63 -11.84 -0.81 22.98
N ASP A 64 -12.34 -1.29 24.10
CA ASP A 64 -11.54 -2.01 25.10
C ASP A 64 -11.18 -3.41 24.59
N LEU A 65 -12.07 -4.04 23.82
CA LEU A 65 -11.82 -5.32 23.18
C LEU A 65 -10.71 -5.21 22.12
N VAL A 66 -10.73 -4.16 21.30
CA VAL A 66 -9.67 -3.89 20.30
C VAL A 66 -8.32 -3.71 21.00
N ALA A 67 -8.25 -2.91 22.08
CA ALA A 67 -7.02 -2.72 22.83
C ALA A 67 -6.52 -4.04 23.44
N ARG A 68 -7.39 -4.79 24.11
CA ARG A 68 -7.07 -6.08 24.75
C ARG A 68 -6.57 -7.11 23.77
N LEU A 69 -7.24 -7.27 22.61
CA LEU A 69 -6.83 -8.20 21.57
C LEU A 69 -5.52 -7.76 20.93
N GLY A 70 -5.33 -6.47 20.69
CA GLY A 70 -4.06 -5.95 20.18
C GLY A 70 -2.88 -6.26 21.12
N ASP A 71 -3.08 -6.18 22.45
CA ASP A 71 -2.08 -6.59 23.45
C ASP A 71 -1.85 -8.11 23.41
N GLN A 72 -2.93 -8.89 23.35
CA GLN A 72 -2.86 -10.35 23.30
C GLN A 72 -2.08 -10.88 22.08
N PHE A 73 -2.24 -10.24 20.92
CA PHE A 73 -1.52 -10.59 19.70
C PHE A 73 -0.16 -9.88 19.57
N GLY A 74 0.23 -9.06 20.56
CA GLY A 74 1.53 -8.38 20.55
C GLY A 74 1.70 -7.38 19.42
N LEU A 75 0.60 -6.77 18.93
CA LEU A 75 0.66 -5.83 17.82
C LEU A 75 1.42 -4.56 18.20
N THR A 76 2.33 -4.16 17.34
CA THR A 76 3.06 -2.90 17.45
C THR A 76 2.13 -1.70 17.24
N ASP A 77 2.58 -0.51 17.65
CA ASP A 77 1.84 0.74 17.42
C ASP A 77 1.61 1.04 15.92
N GLU A 78 2.52 0.60 15.06
CA GLU A 78 2.42 0.75 13.61
C GLU A 78 1.33 -0.16 13.05
N GLU A 79 1.33 -1.44 13.42
CA GLU A 79 0.30 -2.41 13.02
C GLU A 79 -1.09 -2.02 13.54
N ARG A 80 -1.20 -1.47 14.76
CA ARG A 80 -2.47 -0.96 15.29
C ARG A 80 -3.01 0.25 14.52
N ARG A 81 -2.13 1.01 13.85
CA ARG A 81 -2.50 2.18 13.02
C ARG A 81 -2.63 1.84 11.56
N GLU A 82 -2.30 0.62 11.14
CA GLU A 82 -2.42 0.21 9.74
C GLU A 82 -3.86 0.39 9.27
N MET A 83 -4.01 1.14 8.18
CA MET A 83 -5.30 1.47 7.59
C MET A 83 -5.60 0.54 6.42
N LEU A 84 -6.88 0.31 6.16
CA LEU A 84 -7.29 -0.19 4.85
C LEU A 84 -6.78 0.77 3.75
N PRO A 85 -6.50 0.29 2.53
CA PRO A 85 -5.97 1.11 1.44
C PRO A 85 -6.78 2.38 1.13
N SER A 86 -8.09 2.35 1.35
CA SER A 86 -8.98 3.52 1.24
C SER A 86 -8.77 4.57 2.33
N GLY A 87 -8.12 4.20 3.43
CA GLY A 87 -8.02 5.03 4.62
C GLY A 87 -9.31 5.14 5.45
N GLY A 88 -10.36 4.37 5.10
CA GLY A 88 -11.68 4.48 5.75
C GLY A 88 -11.75 3.86 7.15
N ALA A 89 -10.92 2.86 7.45
CA ALA A 89 -10.88 2.19 8.75
C ALA A 89 -9.49 1.60 9.02
N ARG A 90 -9.19 1.32 10.29
CA ARG A 90 -8.01 0.55 10.67
C ARG A 90 -8.24 -0.92 10.33
N LEU A 91 -7.23 -1.56 9.75
CA LEU A 91 -7.30 -2.96 9.31
C LEU A 91 -7.69 -3.90 10.45
N PHE A 92 -7.03 -3.77 11.61
CA PHE A 92 -7.31 -4.61 12.77
C PHE A 92 -8.73 -4.40 13.33
N ASP A 93 -9.17 -3.14 13.44
CA ASP A 93 -10.52 -2.80 13.91
C ASP A 93 -11.60 -3.36 12.96
N ASN A 94 -11.37 -3.30 11.64
CA ASN A 94 -12.24 -3.87 10.63
C ASN A 94 -12.37 -5.39 10.80
N ARG A 95 -11.24 -6.10 10.94
CA ARG A 95 -11.21 -7.55 11.15
C ARG A 95 -11.92 -7.98 12.44
N ILE A 96 -11.73 -7.26 13.54
CA ILE A 96 -12.48 -7.49 14.79
C ILE A 96 -13.98 -7.27 14.57
N GLY A 97 -14.36 -6.21 13.85
CA GLY A 97 -15.75 -5.92 13.53
C GLY A 97 -16.42 -7.08 12.78
N TRP A 98 -15.74 -7.64 11.78
CA TRP A 98 -16.21 -8.80 11.02
C TRP A 98 -16.27 -10.07 11.87
N ALA A 99 -15.23 -10.38 12.65
CA ALA A 99 -15.24 -11.51 13.59
C ALA A 99 -16.43 -11.42 14.53
N LYS A 100 -16.65 -10.25 15.13
CA LYS A 100 -17.78 -10.00 16.03
C LYS A 100 -19.12 -10.19 15.32
N SER A 101 -19.28 -9.64 14.12
CA SER A 101 -20.50 -9.79 13.33
C SER A 101 -20.87 -11.26 13.11
N HIS A 102 -19.91 -12.07 12.65
CA HIS A 102 -20.14 -13.51 12.43
C HIS A 102 -20.48 -14.27 13.71
N ILE A 103 -19.79 -14.02 14.81
CA ILE A 103 -20.04 -14.64 16.11
C ILE A 103 -21.44 -14.27 16.63
N MET A 104 -21.88 -13.02 16.43
CA MET A 104 -23.21 -12.56 16.80
C MET A 104 -24.29 -13.23 15.95
N GLN A 105 -24.08 -13.39 14.65
CA GLN A 105 -25.05 -14.09 13.76
C GLN A 105 -25.19 -15.58 14.11
N ALA A 106 -24.17 -16.19 14.70
CA ALA A 106 -24.25 -17.55 15.25
C ALA A 106 -24.89 -17.60 16.65
N GLY A 107 -25.28 -16.44 17.22
CA GLY A 107 -25.89 -16.36 18.56
C GLY A 107 -24.91 -16.63 19.71
N LEU A 108 -23.58 -16.53 19.48
CA LEU A 108 -22.57 -16.75 20.52
C LEU A 108 -22.29 -15.48 21.34
N LEU A 109 -22.53 -14.30 20.76
CA LEU A 109 -22.56 -13.01 21.45
C LEU A 109 -23.91 -12.34 21.25
N SER A 110 -24.30 -11.51 22.21
CA SER A 110 -25.44 -10.60 22.15
C SER A 110 -24.97 -9.15 22.23
N ALA A 111 -25.77 -8.22 21.69
CA ALA A 111 -25.54 -6.79 21.82
C ALA A 111 -26.69 -6.16 22.63
N PRO A 112 -26.59 -6.09 23.98
CA PRO A 112 -27.62 -5.51 24.80
C PRO A 112 -27.82 -4.02 24.57
N ARG A 113 -26.76 -3.32 24.14
CA ARG A 113 -26.74 -1.88 23.84
C ARG A 113 -25.72 -1.58 22.73
N ARG A 114 -25.81 -0.38 22.14
CA ARG A 114 -24.87 0.10 21.12
C ARG A 114 -23.41 -0.01 21.62
N ALA A 115 -22.53 -0.50 20.73
CA ALA A 115 -21.09 -0.70 20.97
C ALA A 115 -20.74 -1.62 22.14
N ILE A 116 -21.72 -2.28 22.77
CA ILE A 116 -21.55 -3.22 23.88
C ILE A 116 -21.90 -4.63 23.41
N SER A 117 -21.12 -5.60 23.87
CA SER A 117 -21.40 -7.02 23.60
C SER A 117 -21.15 -7.85 24.87
N MET A 118 -21.86 -8.97 24.94
CA MET A 118 -21.82 -9.92 26.05
C MET A 118 -21.93 -11.33 25.52
N ILE A 119 -21.24 -12.29 26.16
CA ILE A 119 -21.31 -13.70 25.79
C ILE A 119 -22.66 -14.29 26.15
N THR A 120 -23.19 -15.15 25.28
CA THR A 120 -24.40 -15.94 25.56
C THR A 120 -24.05 -17.31 26.21
N ASP A 121 -25.04 -18.05 26.71
CA ASP A 121 -24.81 -19.43 27.20
C ASP A 121 -24.28 -20.33 26.08
N ARG A 122 -24.79 -20.15 24.84
CA ARG A 122 -24.29 -20.83 23.64
C ARG A 122 -22.84 -20.48 23.36
N GLY A 123 -22.44 -19.22 23.55
CA GLY A 123 -21.05 -18.77 23.42
C GLY A 123 -20.12 -19.44 24.43
N ARG A 124 -20.54 -19.57 25.68
CA ARG A 124 -19.79 -20.29 26.72
C ARG A 124 -19.60 -21.76 26.36
N GLU A 125 -20.68 -22.40 25.86
CA GLU A 125 -20.64 -23.79 25.42
C GLU A 125 -19.69 -23.94 24.21
N ALA A 126 -19.76 -23.05 23.24
CA ALA A 126 -18.87 -23.07 22.07
C ALA A 126 -17.39 -22.95 22.47
N LEU A 127 -17.04 -22.11 23.44
CA LEU A 127 -15.66 -22.02 23.99
C LEU A 127 -15.20 -23.33 24.65
N ARG A 128 -16.13 -24.04 25.32
CA ARG A 128 -15.83 -25.29 25.99
C ARG A 128 -15.61 -26.44 25.02
N VAL A 129 -16.45 -26.51 23.95
CA VAL A 129 -16.41 -27.58 22.95
C VAL A 129 -15.24 -27.37 21.97
N HIS A 130 -15.01 -26.14 21.53
CA HIS A 130 -13.99 -25.80 20.53
C HIS A 130 -12.79 -25.14 21.19
N SER A 131 -11.92 -25.95 21.81
CA SER A 131 -10.77 -25.50 22.60
C SER A 131 -9.67 -24.85 21.77
N GLU A 132 -9.52 -25.19 20.47
CA GLU A 132 -8.41 -24.71 19.63
C GLU A 132 -8.81 -23.52 18.77
N ARG A 133 -9.92 -23.62 18.03
CA ARG A 133 -10.33 -22.63 17.03
C ARG A 133 -11.84 -22.52 16.92
N ILE A 134 -12.32 -21.30 16.71
CA ILE A 134 -13.69 -21.02 16.24
C ILE A 134 -13.51 -20.23 14.95
N ASP A 135 -14.00 -20.75 13.84
CA ASP A 135 -13.95 -20.19 12.50
C ASP A 135 -15.31 -20.36 11.80
N LEU A 136 -15.40 -19.95 10.54
CA LEU A 136 -16.65 -20.05 9.77
C LEU A 136 -17.16 -21.49 9.64
N ARG A 137 -16.27 -22.50 9.68
CA ARG A 137 -16.65 -23.91 9.61
C ARG A 137 -17.39 -24.30 10.89
N VAL A 138 -16.86 -23.89 12.05
CA VAL A 138 -17.53 -24.11 13.35
C VAL A 138 -18.84 -23.34 13.39
N LEU A 139 -18.89 -22.08 12.93
CA LEU A 139 -20.12 -21.30 12.93
C LEU A 139 -21.21 -21.89 12.03
N ASN A 140 -20.85 -22.59 10.96
CA ASN A 140 -21.81 -23.29 10.09
C ASN A 140 -22.56 -24.45 10.79
N ALA A 141 -22.12 -24.92 11.95
CA ALA A 141 -22.87 -25.88 12.73
C ALA A 141 -24.16 -25.29 13.36
N PHE A 142 -24.20 -23.96 13.52
CA PHE A 142 -25.33 -23.24 14.10
C PHE A 142 -26.40 -22.91 13.04
N GLU A 143 -27.66 -23.19 13.31
CA GLU A 143 -28.74 -23.02 12.35
C GLU A 143 -28.94 -21.56 11.94
N GLU A 144 -28.96 -20.65 12.90
CA GLU A 144 -29.11 -19.21 12.65
C GLU A 144 -28.01 -18.64 11.76
N TYR A 145 -26.81 -19.19 11.90
CA TYR A 145 -25.69 -18.77 11.04
C TYR A 145 -25.85 -19.29 9.61
N ARG A 146 -26.33 -20.51 9.43
CA ARG A 146 -26.66 -21.07 8.10
C ARG A 146 -27.76 -20.28 7.41
N GLU A 147 -28.81 -19.91 8.14
CA GLU A 147 -29.87 -19.05 7.61
C GLU A 147 -29.33 -17.67 7.20
N PHE A 148 -28.46 -17.10 8.02
CA PHE A 148 -27.80 -15.83 7.69
C PHE A 148 -26.97 -15.95 6.41
N ARG A 149 -26.18 -17.01 6.25
CA ARG A 149 -25.42 -17.25 5.02
C ARG A 149 -26.32 -17.46 3.80
N ASN A 150 -27.37 -18.23 3.94
CA ASN A 150 -28.30 -18.51 2.84
C ASN A 150 -29.06 -17.26 2.36
N ARG A 151 -29.39 -16.33 3.26
CA ARG A 151 -29.96 -15.03 2.90
C ARG A 151 -29.01 -14.15 2.06
N ARG A 152 -27.72 -14.42 2.10
CA ARG A 152 -26.68 -13.70 1.32
C ARG A 152 -26.34 -14.37 -0.01
N LYS A 153 -26.66 -15.65 -0.21
CA LYS A 153 -26.41 -16.33 -1.48
C LYS A 153 -27.40 -15.83 -2.54
N ASN A 154 -26.88 -15.21 -3.59
CA ASN A 154 -27.65 -15.01 -4.81
C ASN A 154 -27.69 -16.34 -5.59
N PRO A 155 -28.78 -16.65 -6.32
CA PRO A 155 -28.88 -17.88 -7.12
C PRO A 155 -27.82 -18.03 -8.22
N SER A 156 -27.07 -16.97 -8.52
CA SER A 156 -26.00 -16.95 -9.53
C SER A 156 -24.62 -17.36 -8.99
N ASP A 157 -24.47 -17.59 -7.69
CA ASP A 157 -23.15 -17.82 -7.07
C ASP A 157 -22.80 -19.33 -6.94
N GLU A 158 -23.64 -20.25 -7.46
CA GLU A 158 -23.44 -21.70 -7.34
C GLU A 158 -22.27 -22.26 -8.18
N GLU A 159 -21.71 -21.50 -9.14
CA GLU A 159 -20.62 -21.97 -10.02
C GLU A 159 -19.19 -21.54 -9.60
N ALA A 160 -19.03 -20.77 -8.53
CA ALA A 160 -17.73 -20.22 -8.12
C ALA A 160 -17.07 -20.95 -6.93
N GLU A 161 -17.50 -22.18 -6.61
CA GLU A 161 -16.91 -22.97 -5.52
C GLU A 161 -15.70 -23.82 -6.01
N SER A 162 -14.51 -23.20 -6.20
CA SER A 162 -13.27 -23.98 -6.23
C SER A 162 -12.03 -23.14 -5.90
N ILE A 163 -11.23 -23.61 -4.97
CA ILE A 163 -9.81 -23.27 -4.70
C ILE A 163 -9.51 -21.84 -4.19
N ASP A 164 -10.16 -20.78 -4.71
CA ASP A 164 -10.00 -19.41 -4.19
C ASP A 164 -10.79 -19.14 -2.89
N ALA A 165 -11.67 -20.06 -2.49
CA ALA A 165 -12.54 -19.89 -1.34
C ALA A 165 -11.79 -19.79 0.02
N GLU A 166 -10.66 -20.47 0.19
CA GLU A 166 -9.89 -20.41 1.45
C GLU A 166 -9.17 -19.09 1.66
N ILE A 167 -8.72 -18.44 0.57
CA ILE A 167 -8.07 -17.12 0.62
C ILE A 167 -9.13 -16.02 0.76
N GLN A 168 -10.27 -16.16 0.07
CA GLN A 168 -11.41 -15.26 0.20
C GLN A 168 -12.05 -15.31 1.59
N ASP A 169 -12.05 -16.48 2.23
CA ASP A 169 -12.57 -16.66 3.60
C ASP A 169 -11.69 -16.00 4.70
N ALA A 170 -10.43 -15.64 4.39
CA ALA A 170 -9.54 -14.99 5.35
C ALA A 170 -9.61 -13.44 5.32
N GLN A 171 -10.09 -12.85 4.22
CA GLN A 171 -10.18 -11.41 4.03
C GLN A 171 -11.61 -10.91 4.28
N THR A 172 -11.72 -9.66 4.78
CA THR A 172 -13.02 -9.01 4.88
C THR A 172 -13.51 -8.54 3.51
N PRO A 173 -14.84 -8.37 3.29
CA PRO A 173 -15.37 -7.84 2.04
C PRO A 173 -14.78 -6.48 1.65
N GLU A 174 -14.48 -5.62 2.61
CA GLU A 174 -13.81 -4.34 2.35
C GLU A 174 -12.37 -4.55 1.87
N GLU A 175 -11.62 -5.48 2.47
CA GLU A 175 -10.27 -5.83 2.01
C GLU A 175 -10.29 -6.38 0.58
N LEU A 176 -11.26 -7.23 0.24
CA LEU A 176 -11.43 -7.77 -1.11
C LEU A 176 -11.75 -6.67 -2.11
N LEU A 177 -12.69 -5.77 -1.79
CA LEU A 177 -13.07 -4.65 -2.65
C LEU A 177 -11.87 -3.73 -2.92
N GLU A 178 -11.12 -3.41 -1.88
CA GLU A 178 -9.95 -2.52 -1.99
C GLU A 178 -8.80 -3.17 -2.75
N ASN A 179 -8.54 -4.46 -2.51
CA ASN A 179 -7.54 -5.20 -3.27
C ASN A 179 -7.90 -5.29 -4.75
N ALA A 180 -9.17 -5.55 -5.09
CA ALA A 180 -9.65 -5.54 -6.46
C ALA A 180 -9.50 -4.16 -7.12
N TYR A 181 -9.85 -3.08 -6.41
CA TYR A 181 -9.63 -1.71 -6.88
C TYR A 181 -8.15 -1.42 -7.14
N LEU A 182 -7.26 -1.81 -6.23
CA LEU A 182 -5.82 -1.61 -6.40
C LEU A 182 -5.25 -2.41 -7.58
N GLN A 183 -5.79 -3.60 -7.87
CA GLN A 183 -5.42 -4.38 -9.05
C GLN A 183 -5.83 -3.67 -10.35
N VAL A 184 -7.09 -3.23 -10.44
CA VAL A 184 -7.59 -2.45 -11.59
C VAL A 184 -6.77 -1.17 -11.77
N ARG A 185 -6.51 -0.45 -10.70
CA ARG A 185 -5.69 0.77 -10.71
C ARG A 185 -4.28 0.51 -11.26
N ARG A 186 -3.57 -0.52 -10.76
CA ARG A 186 -2.22 -0.88 -11.23
C ARG A 186 -2.21 -1.24 -12.72
N GLN A 187 -3.25 -1.94 -13.18
CA GLN A 187 -3.38 -2.26 -14.59
C GLN A 187 -3.53 -0.99 -15.43
N ILE A 188 -4.43 -0.07 -15.06
CA ILE A 188 -4.63 1.20 -15.76
C ILE A 188 -3.36 2.06 -15.74
N GLU A 189 -2.66 2.14 -14.60
CA GLU A 189 -1.37 2.85 -14.50
C GLU A 189 -0.31 2.23 -15.45
N GLY A 190 -0.27 0.90 -15.55
CA GLY A 190 0.58 0.18 -16.51
C GLY A 190 0.23 0.49 -17.96
N ASP A 191 -1.06 0.46 -18.30
CA ASP A 191 -1.56 0.76 -19.65
C ASP A 191 -1.28 2.21 -20.04
N LEU A 192 -1.48 3.18 -19.13
CA LEU A 192 -1.12 4.59 -19.34
C LEU A 192 0.36 4.73 -19.70
N LEU A 193 1.23 4.10 -18.92
CA LEU A 193 2.68 4.17 -19.17
C LEU A 193 3.05 3.52 -20.49
N ALA A 194 2.44 2.39 -20.85
CA ALA A 194 2.65 1.73 -22.13
C ALA A 194 2.21 2.61 -23.31
N GLN A 195 1.04 3.26 -23.22
CA GLN A 195 0.55 4.19 -24.24
C GLN A 195 1.49 5.38 -24.44
N ILE A 196 2.01 5.97 -23.35
CA ILE A 196 2.97 7.08 -23.45
C ILE A 196 4.28 6.62 -24.09
N LYS A 197 4.76 5.42 -23.74
CA LYS A 197 5.99 4.85 -24.34
C LYS A 197 5.85 4.56 -25.82
N SER A 198 4.67 4.21 -26.30
CA SER A 198 4.41 3.95 -27.72
C SER A 198 4.11 5.21 -28.55
N ALA A 199 3.70 6.31 -27.88
CA ALA A 199 3.37 7.56 -28.53
C ALA A 199 4.61 8.35 -28.99
N PRO A 200 4.48 9.33 -29.93
CA PRO A 200 5.58 10.23 -30.27
C PRO A 200 6.11 11.03 -29.06
N PRO A 201 7.40 11.43 -29.04
CA PRO A 201 7.97 12.17 -27.91
C PRO A 201 7.20 13.44 -27.53
N GLU A 202 6.69 14.18 -28.53
CA GLU A 202 5.90 15.41 -28.35
C GLU A 202 4.58 15.16 -27.62
N PHE A 203 4.11 13.91 -27.63
CA PHE A 203 2.94 13.52 -26.85
C PHE A 203 3.21 13.54 -25.35
N LEU A 204 4.39 13.09 -24.90
CA LEU A 204 4.78 13.15 -23.50
C LEU A 204 4.83 14.60 -22.99
N GLU A 205 5.38 15.52 -23.78
CA GLU A 205 5.42 16.95 -23.41
C GLU A 205 4.02 17.49 -23.15
N ARG A 206 3.06 17.18 -24.04
CA ARG A 206 1.64 17.58 -23.86
C ARG A 206 1.02 16.95 -22.61
N VAL A 207 1.26 15.68 -22.38
CA VAL A 207 0.77 14.96 -21.18
C VAL A 207 1.29 15.62 -19.91
N VAL A 208 2.57 15.98 -19.89
CA VAL A 208 3.21 16.63 -18.74
C VAL A 208 2.56 17.99 -18.44
N VAL A 209 2.28 18.79 -19.47
CA VAL A 209 1.60 20.08 -19.28
C VAL A 209 0.18 19.89 -18.79
N ASP A 210 -0.59 18.98 -19.43
CA ASP A 210 -1.95 18.67 -19.00
C ASP A 210 -1.99 18.20 -17.53
N LEU A 211 -1.03 17.39 -17.14
CA LEU A 211 -0.90 16.90 -15.78
C LEU A 211 -0.63 18.03 -14.80
N VAL A 212 0.39 18.85 -15.06
CA VAL A 212 0.77 19.92 -14.13
C VAL A 212 -0.32 20.97 -13.99
N VAL A 213 -1.04 21.27 -15.08
CA VAL A 213 -2.23 22.15 -15.05
C VAL A 213 -3.36 21.52 -14.20
N ARG A 214 -3.63 20.21 -14.36
CA ARG A 214 -4.65 19.53 -13.55
C ARG A 214 -4.26 19.40 -12.09
N MET A 215 -2.97 19.40 -11.77
CA MET A 215 -2.46 19.48 -10.40
C MET A 215 -2.62 20.89 -9.79
N GLY A 216 -3.06 21.88 -10.58
CA GLY A 216 -3.33 23.24 -10.11
C GLY A 216 -2.21 24.25 -10.38
N TYR A 217 -1.16 23.86 -11.11
CA TYR A 217 -0.11 24.79 -11.53
C TYR A 217 -0.46 25.45 -12.87
N GLY A 218 0.08 26.63 -13.12
CA GLY A 218 0.04 27.25 -14.46
C GLY A 218 -1.22 28.08 -14.79
N GLY A 219 -2.11 28.29 -13.84
CA GLY A 219 -3.32 29.14 -14.00
C GLY A 219 -4.32 28.61 -15.04
N SER A 220 -4.03 28.70 -16.34
CA SER A 220 -4.87 28.14 -17.39
C SER A 220 -4.08 27.30 -18.39
N ARG A 221 -4.78 26.34 -19.05
CA ARG A 221 -4.20 25.47 -20.10
C ARG A 221 -3.64 26.30 -21.28
N LYS A 222 -4.18 27.49 -21.53
CA LYS A 222 -3.74 28.38 -22.57
C LYS A 222 -2.38 29.04 -22.20
N ASP A 223 -2.26 29.49 -20.96
CA ASP A 223 -1.00 30.10 -20.46
C ASP A 223 0.13 29.09 -20.36
N ALA A 224 -0.18 27.85 -19.98
CA ALA A 224 0.77 26.74 -19.93
C ALA A 224 1.18 26.23 -21.33
N GLY A 225 0.26 26.29 -22.32
CA GLY A 225 0.52 25.86 -23.70
C GLY A 225 1.45 26.82 -24.48
N GLU A 226 1.45 28.10 -24.15
CA GLU A 226 2.37 29.09 -24.77
C GLU A 226 3.84 28.87 -24.33
N ALA A 227 4.05 28.20 -23.22
CA ALA A 227 5.38 27.90 -22.70
C ALA A 227 6.09 26.74 -23.43
N LEU A 228 5.36 25.83 -24.08
CA LEU A 228 5.91 24.67 -24.81
C LEU A 228 6.49 25.00 -26.21
N GLY A 229 6.25 26.19 -26.72
CA GLY A 229 6.59 26.57 -28.11
C GLY A 229 8.03 27.01 -28.33
N ARG A 230 8.89 27.06 -27.35
CA ARG A 230 10.30 27.48 -27.48
C ARG A 230 11.26 26.27 -27.39
N SER A 231 11.23 25.48 -28.45
CA SER A 231 12.25 24.45 -28.71
C SER A 231 13.59 25.13 -29.01
N GLY A 232 14.58 24.91 -28.17
CA GLY A 232 15.96 25.39 -28.47
C GLY A 232 16.86 25.68 -27.27
N ASP A 233 16.34 25.71 -26.06
CA ASP A 233 17.11 26.09 -24.86
C ASP A 233 17.62 24.88 -24.10
N GLU A 234 18.79 24.34 -24.50
CA GLU A 234 19.69 23.46 -23.72
C GLU A 234 19.05 22.30 -22.92
N GLY A 235 17.84 21.81 -23.33
CA GLY A 235 17.15 20.69 -22.70
C GLY A 235 16.05 21.09 -21.70
N ILE A 236 15.45 22.25 -21.86
CA ILE A 236 14.21 22.67 -21.20
C ILE A 236 13.09 22.52 -22.22
N ASP A 237 12.07 21.73 -21.90
CA ASP A 237 10.95 21.44 -22.80
C ASP A 237 9.72 22.33 -22.51
N GLY A 238 9.70 23.00 -21.35
CA GLY A 238 8.65 23.93 -21.01
C GLY A 238 8.85 24.70 -19.72
N ILE A 239 8.02 25.70 -19.54
CA ILE A 239 7.97 26.53 -18.33
C ILE A 239 6.51 26.63 -17.85
N ILE A 240 6.31 26.54 -16.53
CA ILE A 240 5.00 26.71 -15.90
C ILE A 240 5.10 27.72 -14.77
N LYS A 241 4.13 28.62 -14.70
CA LYS A 241 3.97 29.52 -13.57
C LYS A 241 3.49 28.72 -12.37
N GLU A 242 4.14 28.87 -11.21
CA GLU A 242 3.73 28.17 -9.98
C GLU A 242 2.42 28.72 -9.42
N ASP A 243 2.20 29.99 -9.60
CA ASP A 243 1.02 30.72 -9.10
C ASP A 243 0.34 31.55 -10.20
N PRO A 244 -0.93 31.97 -10.02
CA PRO A 244 -1.68 32.75 -10.99
C PRO A 244 -1.04 34.12 -11.35
N LEU A 245 -0.19 34.66 -10.46
CA LEU A 245 0.50 35.92 -10.70
C LEU A 245 1.82 35.73 -11.47
N GLY A 246 2.32 34.51 -11.52
CA GLY A 246 3.58 34.17 -12.18
C GLY A 246 4.82 34.69 -11.45
N LEU A 247 4.75 34.78 -10.12
CA LEU A 247 5.85 35.22 -9.28
C LEU A 247 7.00 34.22 -9.27
N ASP A 248 6.65 32.93 -9.31
CA ASP A 248 7.60 31.82 -9.39
C ASP A 248 7.37 31.00 -10.68
N ILE A 249 8.46 30.52 -11.25
CA ILE A 249 8.48 29.75 -12.49
C ILE A 249 9.12 28.40 -12.24
N ILE A 250 8.46 27.34 -12.71
CA ILE A 250 8.95 25.97 -12.71
C ILE A 250 9.34 25.59 -14.13
N TYR A 251 10.53 25.09 -14.30
CA TYR A 251 11.05 24.61 -15.58
C TYR A 251 10.83 23.11 -15.68
N LEU A 252 10.42 22.66 -16.88
CA LEU A 252 10.08 21.25 -17.14
C LEU A 252 11.05 20.65 -18.14
N GLN A 253 11.44 19.41 -17.89
CA GLN A 253 12.05 18.53 -18.88
C GLN A 253 11.35 17.19 -18.88
N ALA A 254 10.94 16.71 -20.06
CA ALA A 254 10.25 15.44 -20.28
C ALA A 254 11.07 14.56 -21.21
N LYS A 255 11.53 13.41 -20.72
CA LYS A 255 12.31 12.46 -21.53
C LYS A 255 11.63 11.12 -21.67
N ARG A 256 11.21 10.79 -22.89
CA ARG A 256 10.79 9.44 -23.23
C ARG A 256 12.02 8.55 -23.45
N TRP A 257 12.36 7.79 -22.42
CA TRP A 257 13.51 6.88 -22.44
C TRP A 257 13.11 5.46 -22.04
N GLU A 258 13.82 4.47 -22.60
CA GLU A 258 13.67 3.06 -22.22
C GLU A 258 14.67 2.69 -21.11
N GLY A 259 15.89 3.22 -21.18
CA GLY A 259 16.95 2.99 -20.20
C GLY A 259 16.85 3.88 -18.97
N THR A 260 17.53 3.50 -17.89
CA THR A 260 17.60 4.26 -16.64
C THR A 260 18.27 5.63 -16.86
N VAL A 261 17.64 6.70 -16.37
CA VAL A 261 18.19 8.06 -16.41
C VAL A 261 19.26 8.21 -15.33
N GLY A 262 20.48 8.45 -15.76
CA GLY A 262 21.63 8.59 -14.87
C GLY A 262 21.87 10.04 -14.41
N ARG A 263 22.77 10.19 -13.45
CA ARG A 263 23.23 11.48 -12.93
C ARG A 263 23.65 12.50 -14.01
N PRO A 264 24.34 12.11 -15.10
CA PRO A 264 24.75 13.09 -16.12
C PRO A 264 23.62 13.89 -16.75
N GLU A 265 22.45 13.24 -16.95
CA GLU A 265 21.28 13.92 -17.51
C GLU A 265 20.68 14.93 -16.53
N ILE A 266 20.67 14.60 -15.24
CA ILE A 266 20.21 15.52 -14.21
C ILE A 266 21.17 16.69 -14.03
N GLN A 267 22.48 16.45 -14.18
CA GLN A 267 23.51 17.52 -14.19
C GLN A 267 23.32 18.48 -15.36
N LYS A 268 23.01 17.96 -16.57
CA LYS A 268 22.73 18.82 -17.74
C LYS A 268 21.49 19.68 -17.45
N PHE A 269 20.42 19.10 -16.91
CA PHE A 269 19.22 19.85 -16.56
C PHE A 269 19.51 20.91 -15.49
N ALA A 270 20.24 20.57 -14.44
CA ALA A 270 20.64 21.51 -13.41
C ALA A 270 21.48 22.68 -14.00
N GLY A 271 22.39 22.41 -14.98
CA GLY A 271 23.13 23.41 -15.70
C GLY A 271 22.22 24.34 -16.52
N ALA A 272 21.25 23.77 -17.24
CA ALA A 272 20.26 24.54 -17.98
C ALA A 272 19.45 25.48 -17.06
N LEU A 273 19.01 24.98 -15.91
CA LEU A 273 18.30 25.78 -14.88
C LEU A 273 19.20 26.94 -14.39
N GLN A 274 20.47 26.70 -14.16
CA GLN A 274 21.42 27.76 -13.75
C GLN A 274 21.58 28.81 -14.84
N GLY A 275 21.69 28.40 -16.10
CA GLY A 275 21.74 29.32 -17.26
C GLY A 275 20.51 30.24 -17.30
N GLN A 276 19.37 29.75 -16.98
CA GLN A 276 18.09 30.51 -16.89
C GLN A 276 17.90 31.22 -15.53
N ARG A 277 18.85 31.14 -14.61
CA ARG A 277 18.73 31.64 -13.22
C ARG A 277 17.53 31.06 -12.48
N ALA A 278 17.10 29.86 -12.87
CA ALA A 278 15.96 29.16 -12.31
C ALA A 278 16.36 28.40 -11.03
N LYS A 279 15.46 28.41 -10.04
CA LYS A 279 15.66 27.73 -8.75
C LYS A 279 14.82 26.44 -8.63
N LYS A 280 13.85 26.23 -9.53
CA LYS A 280 12.89 25.12 -9.46
C LYS A 280 12.78 24.43 -10.81
N GLY A 281 12.83 23.10 -10.80
CA GLY A 281 12.65 22.31 -12.01
C GLY A 281 11.99 20.97 -11.72
N ILE A 282 11.30 20.42 -12.72
CA ILE A 282 10.74 19.07 -12.69
C ILE A 282 11.30 18.31 -13.88
N PHE A 283 11.97 17.20 -13.61
CA PHE A 283 12.45 16.28 -14.65
C PHE A 283 11.57 15.04 -14.65
N ILE A 284 10.94 14.75 -15.78
CA ILE A 284 9.98 13.66 -15.94
C ILE A 284 10.53 12.66 -16.97
N THR A 285 10.41 11.38 -16.68
CA THR A 285 10.80 10.33 -17.64
C THR A 285 9.77 9.20 -17.65
N THR A 286 9.68 8.48 -18.76
CA THR A 286 8.91 7.23 -18.86
C THR A 286 9.65 6.02 -18.28
N SER A 287 10.93 6.20 -17.89
CA SER A 287 11.80 5.18 -17.32
C SER A 287 12.00 5.37 -15.81
N MET A 288 13.10 4.87 -15.29
CA MET A 288 13.50 4.98 -13.88
C MET A 288 14.72 5.90 -13.74
N PHE A 289 14.99 6.41 -12.54
CA PHE A 289 16.21 7.11 -12.20
C PHE A 289 17.21 6.19 -11.50
N SER A 290 18.51 6.41 -11.76
CA SER A 290 19.56 5.73 -10.99
C SER A 290 19.64 6.28 -9.57
N ALA A 291 20.19 5.48 -8.64
CA ALA A 291 20.44 5.92 -7.27
C ALA A 291 21.32 7.20 -7.23
N ASP A 292 22.36 7.28 -8.09
CA ASP A 292 23.23 8.45 -8.20
C ASP A 292 22.48 9.70 -8.68
N ALA A 293 21.46 9.54 -9.54
CA ALA A 293 20.64 10.66 -10.00
C ALA A 293 19.78 11.20 -8.85
N LEU A 294 19.17 10.31 -8.08
CA LEU A 294 18.36 10.67 -6.89
C LEU A 294 19.23 11.34 -5.82
N GLU A 295 20.41 10.79 -5.53
CA GLU A 295 21.34 11.34 -4.56
C GLU A 295 21.84 12.73 -4.99
N TYR A 296 22.14 12.92 -6.27
CA TYR A 296 22.61 14.22 -6.77
C TYR A 296 21.60 15.33 -6.51
N THR A 297 20.31 15.11 -6.75
CA THR A 297 19.29 16.14 -6.53
C THR A 297 19.11 16.53 -5.06
N SER A 298 19.50 15.66 -4.11
CA SER A 298 19.46 15.98 -2.68
C SER A 298 20.62 16.85 -2.20
N ARG A 299 21.69 16.99 -3.02
CA ARG A 299 22.94 17.68 -2.66
C ARG A 299 23.12 19.04 -3.32
N ILE A 300 22.23 19.43 -4.22
CA ILE A 300 22.31 20.71 -4.94
C ILE A 300 21.31 21.74 -4.41
N ASP A 301 21.61 23.02 -4.51
CA ASP A 301 20.76 24.11 -4.04
C ASP A 301 19.52 24.31 -4.91
N THR A 302 19.60 23.98 -6.21
CA THR A 302 18.47 24.02 -7.14
C THR A 302 17.49 22.89 -6.81
N LYS A 303 16.24 23.21 -6.55
CA LYS A 303 15.21 22.23 -6.25
C LYS A 303 14.73 21.53 -7.51
N ILE A 304 15.19 20.30 -7.72
CA ILE A 304 14.77 19.45 -8.85
C ILE A 304 13.93 18.31 -8.32
N ILE A 305 12.69 18.21 -8.82
CA ILE A 305 11.78 17.07 -8.55
C ILE A 305 11.93 16.08 -9.69
N LEU A 306 12.19 14.81 -9.35
CA LEU A 306 12.27 13.70 -10.28
C LEU A 306 10.96 12.91 -10.27
N ILE A 307 10.37 12.72 -11.47
CA ILE A 307 9.15 11.93 -11.69
C ILE A 307 9.49 10.82 -12.69
N ASP A 308 9.57 9.60 -12.21
CA ASP A 308 9.77 8.40 -13.03
C ASP A 308 8.46 7.92 -13.68
N GLY A 309 8.55 6.90 -14.54
CA GLY A 309 7.40 6.39 -15.27
C GLY A 309 6.26 5.90 -14.38
N PRO A 310 6.50 5.05 -13.37
CA PRO A 310 5.46 4.63 -12.41
C PRO A 310 4.80 5.80 -11.68
N ARG A 311 5.58 6.76 -11.21
CA ARG A 311 5.06 7.96 -10.54
C ARG A 311 4.25 8.85 -11.49
N LEU A 312 4.69 8.98 -12.73
CA LEU A 312 3.95 9.70 -13.78
C LEU A 312 2.58 9.07 -14.00
N ALA A 313 2.52 7.76 -14.22
CA ALA A 313 1.26 7.04 -14.43
C ALA A 313 0.31 7.17 -13.23
N LYS A 314 0.83 7.07 -12.01
CA LYS A 314 0.07 7.29 -10.78
C LYS A 314 -0.53 8.70 -10.71
N LEU A 315 0.28 9.73 -10.97
CA LEU A 315 -0.19 11.12 -10.98
C LEU A 315 -1.24 11.35 -12.08
N MET A 316 -1.07 10.76 -13.26
CA MET A 316 -2.06 10.83 -14.33
C MET A 316 -3.38 10.20 -13.91
N PHE A 317 -3.36 9.05 -13.27
CA PHE A 317 -4.56 8.40 -12.74
C PHE A 317 -5.24 9.29 -11.70
N ASP A 318 -4.49 9.76 -10.70
CA ASP A 318 -5.01 10.56 -9.58
C ASP A 318 -5.62 11.91 -10.03
N HIS A 319 -5.06 12.51 -11.08
CA HIS A 319 -5.54 13.80 -11.64
C HIS A 319 -6.40 13.66 -12.90
N GLY A 320 -6.78 12.44 -13.26
CA GLY A 320 -7.70 12.19 -14.38
C GLY A 320 -7.11 12.54 -15.76
N VAL A 321 -5.78 12.44 -15.95
CA VAL A 321 -5.13 12.64 -17.24
C VAL A 321 -5.05 11.32 -18.00
N GLY A 322 -5.62 11.28 -19.21
CA GLY A 322 -5.62 10.07 -20.03
C GLY A 322 -6.55 8.96 -19.55
N VAL A 323 -7.39 9.21 -18.55
CA VAL A 323 -8.39 8.28 -18.02
C VAL A 323 -9.78 8.91 -18.01
N ALA A 324 -10.81 8.06 -18.07
CA ALA A 324 -12.21 8.44 -17.90
C ALA A 324 -12.85 7.60 -16.79
N LEU A 325 -13.80 8.19 -16.06
CA LEU A 325 -14.58 7.45 -15.07
C LEU A 325 -15.45 6.40 -15.76
N ALA A 326 -15.19 5.11 -15.49
CA ALA A 326 -15.97 4.00 -16.03
C ALA A 326 -17.15 3.64 -15.13
N SER A 327 -16.93 3.59 -13.81
CA SER A 327 -17.95 3.26 -12.81
C SER A 327 -17.62 3.89 -11.47
N SER A 328 -18.66 4.05 -10.62
CA SER A 328 -18.54 4.53 -9.25
C SER A 328 -19.41 3.66 -8.34
N TYR A 329 -18.85 3.20 -7.24
CA TYR A 329 -19.54 2.36 -6.26
C TYR A 329 -19.63 3.09 -4.92
N GLU A 330 -20.85 3.21 -4.38
CA GLU A 330 -21.08 3.75 -3.05
C GLU A 330 -21.14 2.63 -2.01
N VAL A 331 -20.22 2.61 -1.07
CA VAL A 331 -20.27 1.72 0.09
C VAL A 331 -21.01 2.40 1.23
N LYS A 332 -22.14 1.82 1.67
CA LYS A 332 -22.98 2.36 2.75
C LYS A 332 -22.88 1.47 3.98
N ARG A 333 -22.98 2.08 5.14
CA ARG A 333 -23.11 1.38 6.42
C ARG A 333 -24.44 1.76 7.07
N VAL A 334 -24.94 0.87 7.94
CA VAL A 334 -26.13 1.18 8.75
C VAL A 334 -25.79 2.35 9.68
N ASP A 335 -26.59 3.40 9.59
CA ASP A 335 -26.56 4.51 10.56
C ASP A 335 -27.29 4.11 11.82
N SER A 336 -26.52 3.69 12.83
CA SER A 336 -27.11 3.23 14.09
C SER A 336 -27.78 4.36 14.89
N ASP A 337 -27.43 5.62 14.63
CA ASP A 337 -28.04 6.76 15.33
C ASP A 337 -29.47 7.00 14.84
N TYR A 338 -29.74 6.72 13.56
CA TYR A 338 -31.08 6.77 12.99
C TYR A 338 -32.10 5.84 13.71
N PHE A 339 -31.62 4.72 14.27
CA PHE A 339 -32.46 3.71 14.92
C PHE A 339 -32.52 3.84 16.46
N THR A 340 -31.84 4.82 17.05
CA THR A 340 -31.81 5.02 18.52
C THR A 340 -32.86 6.01 19.05
N ASP A 341 -33.56 6.75 18.18
CA ASP A 341 -34.60 7.71 18.55
C ASP A 341 -36.01 7.06 18.66
N THR A 342 -36.09 5.71 18.80
CA THR A 342 -37.30 4.94 19.11
C THR A 342 -37.14 4.32 20.51
#